data_73046c824406bbf6127edc14619c56a3
#
_entry.id   73046c824406bbf6127edc14619c56a3
#
_cell.length_a   1.000
_cell.length_b   1.000
_cell.length_c   1.000
_cell.angle_alpha   90.00
_cell.angle_beta   90.00
_cell.angle_gamma   90.00
#
_symmetry.space_group_name_H-M   'P 1'
#
loop_
_entity.id
_entity.type
_entity.pdbx_description
1 polymer ?
#
loop_
_entity_poly.entity_id
_entity_poly.type
_entity_poly.pdbx_seq_one_letter_code
_entity_poly.pdbx_strand_id
1 'polypeptide(L)'
;MKNKLRTILGPAIVLVTVAAFVYYLKTHPETVDQIRSLPPLLILVLLGLYIVVFTALLILNIGQLMTYGKRMGWQENALFNAYSMLINFFGPGQSGPAFRGVYLKKKHDLGYKKYLFVTLIYYAFYAVLSALMMFVGTRPWWQTLLLMAGVGAVSGFVLRLYRKPSKQASGGGMFTPLNLGIMLGATVLQLTTLAAIYFVELNNVGANASFGQVLAYTGVSNFALFAALTPGSIGIREAFLVFSQNLHGIDSSTIIAANVIDRSVYLIFLGLLFVLVLSLHAKNKLGLKSLKGNGESA
;
A
#
# COMPACT_ATOMS: atom_id res chain seq x y z
N MET A 1 4.41 -31.37 -15.75
CA MET A 1 5.29 -30.48 -14.99
C MET A 1 4.58 -29.25 -14.37
N LYS A 2 3.69 -28.54 -15.07
CA LYS A 2 3.00 -27.32 -14.56
C LYS A 2 2.17 -27.55 -13.27
N ASN A 3 1.56 -28.71 -13.08
CA ASN A 3 0.76 -28.98 -11.88
C ASN A 3 1.60 -29.27 -10.62
N LYS A 4 2.74 -29.94 -10.75
CA LYS A 4 3.65 -30.21 -9.62
C LYS A 4 4.28 -28.91 -9.09
N LEU A 5 4.63 -27.99 -9.98
CA LEU A 5 5.17 -26.68 -9.57
C LEU A 5 4.15 -25.84 -8.75
N ARG A 6 2.87 -25.87 -9.15
CA ARG A 6 1.80 -25.19 -8.39
C ARG A 6 1.55 -25.82 -7.01
N THR A 7 1.72 -27.12 -6.88
CA THR A 7 1.52 -27.85 -5.62
C THR A 7 2.63 -27.53 -4.60
N ILE A 8 3.85 -27.26 -5.09
CA ILE A 8 5.01 -26.94 -4.24
C ILE A 8 5.11 -25.43 -3.94
N LEU A 9 4.69 -24.58 -4.87
CA LEU A 9 4.82 -23.12 -4.75
C LEU A 9 4.00 -22.54 -3.58
N GLY A 10 2.79 -23.06 -3.35
CA GLY A 10 1.93 -22.60 -2.26
C GLY A 10 2.55 -22.84 -0.87
N PRO A 11 2.88 -24.10 -0.52
CA PRO A 11 3.58 -24.39 0.74
C PRO A 11 4.93 -23.67 0.88
N ALA A 12 5.71 -23.53 -0.22
CA ALA A 12 6.96 -22.82 -0.19
C ALA A 12 6.80 -21.33 0.17
N ILE A 13 5.81 -20.64 -0.41
CA ILE A 13 5.50 -19.24 -0.06
C ILE A 13 5.12 -19.14 1.42
N VAL A 14 4.31 -20.06 1.94
CA VAL A 14 3.93 -20.09 3.34
C VAL A 14 5.17 -20.25 4.23
N LEU A 15 6.02 -21.21 3.94
CA LEU A 15 7.26 -21.46 4.71
C LEU A 15 8.19 -20.25 4.66
N VAL A 16 8.40 -19.65 3.49
CA VAL A 16 9.22 -18.44 3.35
C VAL A 16 8.63 -17.28 4.15
N THR A 17 7.31 -17.09 4.12
CA THR A 17 6.65 -16.02 4.88
C THR A 17 6.80 -16.25 6.38
N VAL A 18 6.56 -17.46 6.87
CA VAL A 18 6.75 -17.80 8.30
C VAL A 18 8.21 -17.61 8.71
N ALA A 19 9.16 -18.10 7.91
CA ALA A 19 10.58 -17.92 8.17
C ALA A 19 10.97 -16.43 8.23
N ALA A 20 10.42 -15.61 7.32
CA ALA A 20 10.64 -14.17 7.30
C ALA A 20 10.07 -13.48 8.56
N PHE A 21 8.87 -13.86 9.01
CA PHE A 21 8.31 -13.36 10.28
C PHE A 21 9.18 -13.73 11.49
N VAL A 22 9.56 -14.99 11.59
CA VAL A 22 10.41 -15.48 12.70
C VAL A 22 11.79 -14.80 12.68
N TYR A 23 12.39 -14.67 11.51
CA TYR A 23 13.66 -13.96 11.34
C TYR A 23 13.53 -12.49 11.77
N TYR A 24 12.49 -11.79 11.30
CA TYR A 24 12.23 -10.40 11.66
C TYR A 24 12.10 -10.23 13.17
N LEU A 25 11.26 -11.03 13.85
CA LEU A 25 11.07 -10.93 15.30
C LEU A 25 12.34 -11.25 16.10
N LYS A 26 13.19 -12.17 15.61
CA LYS A 26 14.47 -12.47 16.25
C LYS A 26 15.50 -11.35 16.09
N THR A 27 15.50 -10.66 14.96
CA THR A 27 16.45 -9.57 14.66
C THR A 27 15.99 -8.22 15.20
N HIS A 28 14.71 -8.11 15.63
CA HIS A 28 14.09 -6.89 16.17
C HIS A 28 13.34 -7.20 17.46
N PRO A 29 14.05 -7.60 18.55
CA PRO A 29 13.41 -7.95 19.81
C PRO A 29 12.62 -6.78 20.43
N GLU A 30 13.05 -5.54 20.19
CA GLU A 30 12.35 -4.32 20.58
C GLU A 30 10.90 -4.27 20.07
N THR A 31 10.62 -4.85 18.90
CA THR A 31 9.26 -4.94 18.36
C THR A 31 8.36 -5.81 19.25
N VAL A 32 8.89 -6.91 19.77
CA VAL A 32 8.14 -7.82 20.65
C VAL A 32 7.85 -7.17 22.00
N ASP A 33 8.83 -6.51 22.58
CA ASP A 33 8.69 -5.81 23.86
C ASP A 33 7.72 -4.64 23.73
N GLN A 34 7.80 -3.90 22.62
CA GLN A 34 6.87 -2.82 22.31
C GLN A 34 5.43 -3.33 22.18
N ILE A 35 5.20 -4.42 21.44
CA ILE A 35 3.86 -5.02 21.30
C ILE A 35 3.26 -5.37 22.67
N ARG A 36 4.08 -5.90 23.58
CA ARG A 36 3.63 -6.27 24.93
C ARG A 36 3.30 -5.07 25.81
N SER A 37 3.97 -3.96 25.61
CA SER A 37 3.77 -2.72 26.37
C SER A 37 2.62 -1.84 25.88
N LEU A 38 2.14 -2.06 24.64
CA LEU A 38 1.09 -1.22 24.04
C LEU A 38 -0.29 -1.49 24.67
N PRO A 39 -1.09 -0.44 24.93
CA PRO A 39 -2.47 -0.62 25.33
C PRO A 39 -3.27 -1.39 24.28
N PRO A 40 -4.04 -2.44 24.65
CA PRO A 40 -4.82 -3.23 23.69
C PRO A 40 -5.77 -2.39 22.83
N LEU A 41 -6.36 -1.35 23.39
CA LEU A 41 -7.25 -0.43 22.66
C LEU A 41 -6.52 0.30 21.55
N LEU A 42 -5.26 0.74 21.78
CA LEU A 42 -4.43 1.38 20.77
C LEU A 42 -4.16 0.43 19.60
N ILE A 43 -3.81 -0.82 19.90
CA ILE A 43 -3.59 -1.85 18.88
C ILE A 43 -4.86 -2.04 18.04
N LEU A 44 -6.03 -2.15 18.66
CA LEU A 44 -7.31 -2.31 17.96
C LEU A 44 -7.63 -1.12 17.06
N VAL A 45 -7.43 0.12 17.53
CA VAL A 45 -7.65 1.34 16.74
C VAL A 45 -6.72 1.36 15.53
N LEU A 46 -5.43 1.12 15.71
CA LEU A 46 -4.46 1.12 14.62
C LEU A 46 -4.72 -0.03 13.63
N LEU A 47 -5.08 -1.22 14.09
CA LEU A 47 -5.49 -2.33 13.21
C LEU A 47 -6.74 -1.97 12.40
N GLY A 48 -7.72 -1.30 13.01
CA GLY A 48 -8.90 -0.80 12.31
C GLY A 48 -8.51 0.18 11.19
N LEU A 49 -7.60 1.11 11.46
CA LEU A 49 -7.10 2.05 10.46
C LEU A 49 -6.31 1.33 9.35
N TYR A 50 -5.50 0.30 9.65
CA TYR A 50 -4.84 -0.50 8.62
C TYR A 50 -5.82 -1.29 7.75
N ILE A 51 -6.97 -1.75 8.30
CA ILE A 51 -8.05 -2.34 7.50
C ILE A 51 -8.63 -1.31 6.51
N VAL A 52 -8.78 -0.05 6.93
CA VAL A 52 -9.22 1.04 6.03
C VAL A 52 -8.17 1.29 4.94
N VAL A 53 -6.87 1.33 5.27
CA VAL A 53 -5.79 1.42 4.27
C VAL A 53 -5.85 0.27 3.28
N PHE A 54 -6.03 -0.96 3.76
CA PHE A 54 -6.17 -2.15 2.91
C PHE A 54 -7.39 -2.04 1.99
N THR A 55 -8.52 -1.57 2.52
CA THR A 55 -9.74 -1.33 1.74
C THR A 55 -9.52 -0.28 0.65
N ALA A 56 -8.81 0.81 0.97
CA ALA A 56 -8.42 1.82 -0.02
C ALA A 56 -7.58 1.21 -1.16
N LEU A 57 -6.65 0.31 -0.85
CA LEU A 57 -5.86 -0.41 -1.87
C LEU A 57 -6.70 -1.37 -2.72
N LEU A 58 -7.75 -2.00 -2.15
CA LEU A 58 -8.70 -2.82 -2.92
C LEU A 58 -9.47 -1.95 -3.91
N ILE A 59 -9.97 -0.78 -3.48
CA ILE A 59 -10.69 0.18 -4.32
C ILE A 59 -9.75 0.75 -5.41
N LEU A 60 -8.53 1.12 -5.04
CA LEU A 60 -7.51 1.58 -5.98
C LEU A 60 -7.27 0.56 -7.09
N ASN A 61 -7.11 -0.72 -6.74
CA ASN A 61 -6.89 -1.78 -7.71
C ASN A 61 -8.09 -1.95 -8.66
N ILE A 62 -9.32 -1.79 -8.16
CA ILE A 62 -10.52 -1.78 -9.02
C ILE A 62 -10.43 -0.65 -10.03
N GLY A 63 -10.12 0.59 -9.60
CA GLY A 63 -9.94 1.74 -10.48
C GLY A 63 -8.86 1.49 -11.54
N GLN A 64 -7.72 0.92 -11.14
CA GLN A 64 -6.64 0.56 -12.07
C GLN A 64 -7.07 -0.49 -13.09
N LEU A 65 -7.77 -1.55 -12.67
CA LEU A 65 -8.23 -2.61 -13.57
C LEU A 65 -9.29 -2.11 -14.56
N MET A 66 -10.17 -1.19 -14.15
CA MET A 66 -11.15 -0.57 -15.02
C MET A 66 -10.47 0.18 -16.19
N THR A 67 -9.29 0.78 -15.98
CA THR A 67 -8.54 1.44 -17.08
C THR A 67 -8.09 0.46 -18.16
N TYR A 68 -8.00 -0.82 -17.84
CA TYR A 68 -7.61 -1.88 -18.78
C TYR A 68 -8.81 -2.63 -19.37
N GLY A 69 -10.03 -2.28 -18.96
CA GLY A 69 -11.23 -3.06 -19.28
C GLY A 69 -11.22 -4.46 -18.64
N LYS A 70 -10.46 -4.62 -17.56
CA LYS A 70 -10.34 -5.90 -16.82
C LYS A 70 -11.13 -5.83 -15.53
N ARG A 71 -11.53 -6.99 -15.03
CA ARG A 71 -12.18 -7.15 -13.74
C ARG A 71 -11.51 -8.27 -12.96
N MET A 72 -11.54 -8.16 -11.64
CA MET A 72 -11.01 -9.15 -10.72
C MET A 72 -12.09 -9.44 -9.67
N GLY A 73 -12.29 -10.70 -9.33
CA GLY A 73 -13.23 -11.07 -8.28
C GLY A 73 -12.75 -10.59 -6.91
N TRP A 74 -13.67 -10.38 -5.96
CA TRP A 74 -13.34 -9.87 -4.63
C TRP A 74 -12.25 -10.67 -3.92
N GLN A 75 -12.38 -11.99 -3.88
CA GLN A 75 -11.40 -12.87 -3.23
C GLN A 75 -10.03 -12.78 -3.90
N GLU A 76 -9.99 -12.72 -5.21
CA GLU A 76 -8.76 -12.56 -5.97
C GLU A 76 -8.11 -11.20 -5.71
N ASN A 77 -8.90 -10.13 -5.66
CA ASN A 77 -8.41 -8.78 -5.35
C ASN A 77 -7.85 -8.70 -3.93
N ALA A 78 -8.53 -9.30 -2.95
CA ALA A 78 -8.05 -9.37 -1.58
C ALA A 78 -6.72 -10.12 -1.48
N LEU A 79 -6.61 -11.32 -2.08
CA LEU A 79 -5.38 -12.09 -2.12
C LEU A 79 -4.26 -11.36 -2.85
N PHE A 80 -4.55 -10.74 -3.98
CA PHE A 80 -3.59 -9.98 -4.78
C PHE A 80 -2.97 -8.82 -3.98
N ASN A 81 -3.79 -8.06 -3.24
CA ASN A 81 -3.30 -6.98 -2.41
C ASN A 81 -2.59 -7.50 -1.15
N ALA A 82 -3.10 -8.52 -0.48
CA ALA A 82 -2.46 -9.13 0.68
C ALA A 82 -1.06 -9.67 0.34
N TYR A 83 -0.92 -10.44 -0.74
CA TYR A 83 0.39 -10.89 -1.22
C TYR A 83 1.32 -9.74 -1.57
N SER A 84 0.79 -8.70 -2.24
CA SER A 84 1.59 -7.53 -2.59
C SER A 84 2.16 -6.83 -1.35
N MET A 85 1.36 -6.69 -0.28
CA MET A 85 1.81 -6.08 0.98
C MET A 85 2.84 -6.95 1.70
N LEU A 86 2.60 -8.26 1.83
CA LEU A 86 3.54 -9.20 2.43
C LEU A 86 4.88 -9.19 1.70
N ILE A 87 4.85 -9.32 0.37
CA ILE A 87 6.06 -9.34 -0.46
C ILE A 87 6.80 -8.00 -0.37
N ASN A 88 6.06 -6.87 -0.32
CA ASN A 88 6.68 -5.55 -0.22
C ASN A 88 7.36 -5.30 1.13
N PHE A 89 6.83 -5.86 2.20
CA PHE A 89 7.41 -5.70 3.53
C PHE A 89 8.68 -6.54 3.72
N PHE A 90 8.65 -7.81 3.31
CA PHE A 90 9.79 -8.73 3.49
C PHE A 90 10.79 -8.71 2.34
N GLY A 91 10.37 -8.24 1.17
CA GLY A 91 11.22 -8.18 -0.03
C GLY A 91 11.96 -6.85 -0.17
N PRO A 92 13.07 -6.84 -0.95
CA PRO A 92 13.82 -5.62 -1.20
C PRO A 92 13.11 -4.68 -2.18
N GLY A 93 13.29 -3.39 -1.99
CA GLY A 93 12.81 -2.35 -2.89
C GLY A 93 11.28 -2.41 -3.10
N GLN A 94 10.84 -2.11 -4.32
CA GLN A 94 9.43 -2.13 -4.72
C GLN A 94 8.95 -3.53 -5.17
N SER A 95 9.22 -4.56 -4.35
CA SER A 95 8.88 -5.96 -4.68
C SER A 95 7.36 -6.22 -4.77
N GLY A 96 6.54 -5.48 -4.02
CA GLY A 96 5.08 -5.54 -4.12
C GLY A 96 4.55 -5.14 -5.51
N PRO A 97 4.87 -3.94 -6.02
CA PRO A 97 4.55 -3.54 -7.39
C PRO A 97 5.11 -4.49 -8.46
N ALA A 98 6.32 -5.01 -8.29
CA ALA A 98 6.89 -5.99 -9.20
C ALA A 98 6.05 -7.29 -9.25
N PHE A 99 5.66 -7.81 -8.08
CA PHE A 99 4.73 -8.96 -7.97
C PHE A 99 3.43 -8.68 -8.71
N ARG A 100 2.83 -7.50 -8.50
CA ARG A 100 1.58 -7.10 -9.16
C ARG A 100 1.70 -7.14 -10.68
N GLY A 101 2.77 -6.60 -11.24
CA GLY A 101 3.03 -6.62 -12.69
C GLY A 101 3.13 -8.04 -13.25
N VAL A 102 3.89 -8.92 -12.58
CA VAL A 102 4.05 -10.32 -12.97
C VAL A 102 2.73 -11.08 -12.90
N TYR A 103 1.96 -10.88 -11.82
CA TYR A 103 0.66 -11.54 -11.64
C TYR A 103 -0.33 -11.13 -12.73
N LEU A 104 -0.50 -9.83 -12.97
CA LEU A 104 -1.41 -9.30 -13.98
C LEU A 104 -1.03 -9.74 -15.39
N LYS A 105 0.28 -9.80 -15.70
CA LYS A 105 0.74 -10.34 -16.99
C LYS A 105 0.41 -11.83 -17.14
N LYS A 106 0.66 -12.65 -16.12
CA LYS A 106 0.46 -14.10 -16.20
C LYS A 106 -1.00 -14.53 -16.16
N LYS A 107 -1.84 -13.85 -15.39
CA LYS A 107 -3.23 -14.28 -15.16
C LYS A 107 -4.26 -13.52 -15.97
N HIS A 108 -4.03 -12.24 -16.21
CA HIS A 108 -4.95 -11.35 -16.92
C HIS A 108 -4.43 -10.90 -18.29
N ASP A 109 -3.26 -11.41 -18.73
CA ASP A 109 -2.56 -11.04 -19.97
C ASP A 109 -2.44 -9.52 -20.16
N LEU A 110 -2.12 -8.82 -19.05
CA LEU A 110 -1.89 -7.39 -19.08
C LEU A 110 -0.40 -7.10 -19.35
N GLY A 111 -0.12 -6.38 -20.44
CA GLY A 111 1.26 -6.01 -20.79
C GLY A 111 1.91 -5.11 -19.72
N TYR A 112 3.20 -5.36 -19.42
CA TYR A 112 3.96 -4.60 -18.42
C TYR A 112 3.96 -3.09 -18.67
N LYS A 113 4.02 -2.63 -19.93
CA LYS A 113 3.98 -1.19 -20.27
C LYS A 113 2.67 -0.54 -19.83
N LYS A 114 1.53 -1.22 -20.05
CA LYS A 114 0.21 -0.73 -19.63
C LYS A 114 0.11 -0.68 -18.10
N TYR A 115 0.53 -1.76 -17.42
CA TYR A 115 0.57 -1.80 -15.97
C TYR A 115 1.41 -0.68 -15.39
N LEU A 116 2.66 -0.51 -15.86
CA LEU A 116 3.58 0.53 -15.39
C LEU A 116 2.97 1.92 -15.56
N PHE A 117 2.36 2.19 -16.71
CA PHE A 117 1.78 3.50 -17.00
C PHE A 117 0.66 3.87 -16.01
N VAL A 118 -0.29 2.97 -15.73
CA VAL A 118 -1.36 3.23 -14.76
C VAL A 118 -0.82 3.31 -13.32
N THR A 119 0.18 2.51 -13.01
CA THR A 119 0.86 2.58 -11.71
C THR A 119 1.57 3.93 -11.52
N LEU A 120 2.19 4.48 -12.56
CA LEU A 120 2.80 5.82 -12.52
C LEU A 120 1.76 6.93 -12.29
N ILE A 121 0.55 6.81 -12.86
CA ILE A 121 -0.54 7.76 -12.58
C ILE A 121 -0.94 7.72 -11.10
N TYR A 122 -1.09 6.51 -10.53
CA TYR A 122 -1.32 6.38 -9.09
C TYR A 122 -0.20 7.01 -8.28
N TYR A 123 1.06 6.74 -8.60
CA TYR A 123 2.19 7.35 -7.90
C TYR A 123 2.24 8.88 -8.06
N ALA A 124 1.80 9.41 -9.20
CA ALA A 124 1.66 10.85 -9.38
C ALA A 124 0.59 11.43 -8.42
N PHE A 125 -0.59 10.82 -8.32
CA PHE A 125 -1.60 11.22 -7.32
C PHE A 125 -1.05 11.15 -5.91
N TYR A 126 -0.38 10.03 -5.58
CA TYR A 126 0.22 9.82 -4.26
C TYR A 126 1.27 10.89 -3.92
N ALA A 127 2.20 11.16 -4.83
CA ALA A 127 3.25 12.15 -4.64
C ALA A 127 2.69 13.56 -4.48
N VAL A 128 1.73 13.93 -5.34
CA VAL A 128 1.09 15.24 -5.31
C VAL A 128 0.36 15.47 -4.00
N LEU A 129 -0.50 14.53 -3.59
CA LEU A 129 -1.24 14.65 -2.35
C LEU A 129 -0.31 14.63 -1.13
N SER A 130 0.77 13.85 -1.16
CA SER A 130 1.80 13.85 -0.11
C SER A 130 2.53 15.18 -0.02
N ALA A 131 2.86 15.80 -1.17
CA ALA A 131 3.44 17.14 -1.21
C ALA A 131 2.47 18.18 -0.65
N LEU A 132 1.18 18.10 -0.99
CA LEU A 132 0.16 18.97 -0.42
C LEU A 132 0.08 18.83 1.10
N MET A 133 0.06 17.59 1.62
CA MET A 133 0.07 17.34 3.07
C MET A 133 1.31 17.95 3.73
N MET A 134 2.49 17.79 3.12
CA MET A 134 3.74 18.34 3.64
C MET A 134 3.69 19.88 3.76
N PHE A 135 3.06 20.57 2.80
CA PHE A 135 3.06 22.03 2.75
C PHE A 135 1.87 22.69 3.46
N VAL A 136 0.72 22.01 3.58
CA VAL A 136 -0.51 22.58 4.18
C VAL A 136 -0.28 23.07 5.60
N GLY A 137 0.48 22.36 6.42
CA GLY A 137 0.72 22.71 7.83
C GLY A 137 1.95 23.59 8.08
N THR A 138 2.79 23.83 7.05
CA THR A 138 4.11 24.46 7.23
C THR A 138 4.31 25.73 6.43
N ARG A 139 3.44 26.02 5.46
CA ARG A 139 3.57 27.13 4.54
C ARG A 139 2.31 28.00 4.48
N PRO A 140 2.44 29.28 4.09
CA PRO A 140 1.30 30.14 3.84
C PRO A 140 0.35 29.51 2.79
N TRP A 141 -0.97 29.66 3.00
CA TRP A 141 -2.00 29.05 2.15
C TRP A 141 -1.84 29.34 0.65
N TRP A 142 -1.34 30.52 0.28
CA TRP A 142 -1.13 30.90 -1.12
C TRP A 142 -0.03 30.06 -1.81
N GLN A 143 1.03 29.63 -1.08
CA GLN A 143 2.04 28.72 -1.63
C GLN A 143 1.46 27.33 -1.89
N THR A 144 0.57 26.87 -1.01
CA THR A 144 -0.17 25.62 -1.23
C THR A 144 -1.04 25.70 -2.47
N LEU A 145 -1.74 26.85 -2.69
CA LEU A 145 -2.53 27.08 -3.90
C LEU A 145 -1.66 27.12 -5.17
N LEU A 146 -0.50 27.76 -5.13
CA LEU A 146 0.45 27.76 -6.26
C LEU A 146 0.93 26.36 -6.59
N LEU A 147 1.25 25.54 -5.57
CA LEU A 147 1.62 24.14 -5.75
C LEU A 147 0.48 23.35 -6.42
N MET A 148 -0.76 23.51 -5.91
CA MET A 148 -1.94 22.86 -6.50
C MET A 148 -2.16 23.28 -7.95
N ALA A 149 -2.03 24.55 -8.26
CA ALA A 149 -2.16 25.07 -9.62
C ALA A 149 -1.06 24.50 -10.55
N GLY A 150 0.20 24.46 -10.07
CA GLY A 150 1.32 23.86 -10.81
C GLY A 150 1.11 22.38 -11.11
N VAL A 151 0.67 21.62 -10.11
CA VAL A 151 0.33 20.20 -10.26
C VAL A 151 -0.84 20.00 -11.21
N GLY A 152 -1.90 20.81 -11.08
CA GLY A 152 -3.04 20.80 -11.99
C GLY A 152 -2.62 21.08 -13.43
N ALA A 153 -1.75 22.07 -13.64
CA ALA A 153 -1.20 22.40 -14.94
C ALA A 153 -0.37 21.27 -15.56
N VAL A 154 0.55 20.67 -14.78
CA VAL A 154 1.36 19.52 -15.23
C VAL A 154 0.47 18.31 -15.54
N SER A 155 -0.47 18.00 -14.67
CA SER A 155 -1.41 16.90 -14.89
C SER A 155 -2.27 17.12 -16.13
N GLY A 156 -2.79 18.34 -16.31
CA GLY A 156 -3.55 18.74 -17.50
C GLY A 156 -2.72 18.67 -18.79
N PHE A 157 -1.46 19.08 -18.72
CA PHE A 157 -0.52 18.99 -19.84
C PHE A 157 -0.23 17.54 -20.23
N VAL A 158 0.08 16.69 -19.24
CA VAL A 158 0.29 15.25 -19.45
C VAL A 158 -0.94 14.59 -20.05
N LEU A 159 -2.14 14.86 -19.50
CA LEU A 159 -3.40 14.35 -20.06
C LEU A 159 -3.64 14.85 -21.47
N ARG A 160 -3.26 16.09 -21.81
CA ARG A 160 -3.39 16.66 -23.15
C ARG A 160 -2.45 16.00 -24.16
N LEU A 161 -1.20 15.69 -23.76
CA LEU A 161 -0.26 14.93 -24.59
C LEU A 161 -0.76 13.52 -24.92
N TYR A 162 -1.43 12.87 -23.96
CA TYR A 162 -2.00 11.53 -24.13
C TYR A 162 -3.36 11.50 -24.84
N ARG A 163 -4.06 12.65 -24.95
CA ARG A 163 -5.33 12.77 -25.69
C ARG A 163 -5.19 12.77 -27.22
N LYS A 164 -4.01 12.58 -27.77
CA LYS A 164 -3.89 12.35 -29.22
C LYS A 164 -4.68 11.08 -29.57
N PRO A 165 -5.74 11.18 -30.41
CA PRO A 165 -6.56 10.03 -30.74
C PRO A 165 -5.71 9.03 -31.52
N SER A 166 -5.32 7.96 -30.87
CA SER A 166 -4.87 6.77 -31.57
C SER A 166 -6.09 6.25 -32.33
N LYS A 167 -6.06 6.34 -33.67
CA LYS A 167 -7.12 5.87 -34.59
C LYS A 167 -7.42 4.37 -34.48
N GLN A 168 -6.90 3.68 -33.48
CA GLN A 168 -6.91 2.22 -33.33
C GLN A 168 -7.48 1.70 -31.99
N ALA A 169 -8.17 2.53 -31.21
CA ALA A 169 -8.87 2.08 -30.01
C ALA A 169 -10.38 1.96 -30.29
N SER A 170 -10.77 0.90 -30.96
CA SER A 170 -12.13 0.36 -30.88
C SER A 170 -12.35 -0.19 -29.46
N GLY A 171 -12.80 0.64 -28.54
CA GLY A 171 -13.09 0.28 -27.15
C GLY A 171 -12.72 1.42 -26.22
N GLY A 172 -13.72 1.99 -25.55
CA GLY A 172 -13.72 3.19 -24.73
C GLY A 172 -12.37 3.60 -24.11
N GLY A 173 -12.10 4.90 -24.11
CA GLY A 173 -10.81 5.47 -23.71
C GLY A 173 -10.28 4.87 -22.43
N MET A 174 -8.99 4.53 -22.40
CA MET A 174 -8.29 3.87 -21.28
C MET A 174 -8.48 4.61 -19.94
N PHE A 175 -8.70 5.92 -19.99
CA PHE A 175 -8.97 6.77 -18.83
C PHE A 175 -10.32 7.48 -18.97
N THR A 176 -11.27 7.06 -18.14
CA THR A 176 -12.53 7.76 -17.95
C THR A 176 -12.48 8.62 -16.69
N PRO A 177 -13.28 9.71 -16.59
CA PRO A 177 -13.36 10.47 -15.34
C PRO A 177 -13.73 9.59 -14.13
N LEU A 178 -14.52 8.54 -14.34
CA LEU A 178 -14.95 7.62 -13.30
C LEU A 178 -13.76 6.81 -12.72
N ASN A 179 -12.95 6.15 -13.57
CA ASN A 179 -11.86 5.33 -13.08
C ASN A 179 -10.70 6.18 -12.50
N LEU A 180 -10.44 7.37 -13.03
CA LEU A 180 -9.53 8.34 -12.43
C LEU A 180 -10.07 8.86 -11.09
N GLY A 181 -11.36 9.16 -10.99
CA GLY A 181 -12.01 9.56 -9.75
C GLY A 181 -11.94 8.49 -8.66
N ILE A 182 -12.15 7.22 -9.01
CA ILE A 182 -12.00 6.07 -8.10
C ILE A 182 -10.53 5.97 -7.61
N MET A 183 -9.56 6.08 -8.50
CA MET A 183 -8.14 6.03 -8.14
C MET A 183 -7.75 7.19 -7.22
N LEU A 184 -8.17 8.41 -7.55
CA LEU A 184 -7.91 9.60 -6.74
C LEU A 184 -8.58 9.48 -5.36
N GLY A 185 -9.87 9.13 -5.30
CA GLY A 185 -10.61 8.95 -4.06
C GLY A 185 -10.01 7.87 -3.16
N ALA A 186 -9.60 6.74 -3.74
CA ALA A 186 -8.90 5.68 -3.01
C ALA A 186 -7.54 6.17 -2.46
N THR A 187 -6.80 6.98 -3.24
CA THR A 187 -5.52 7.56 -2.78
C THR A 187 -5.75 8.57 -1.66
N VAL A 188 -6.77 9.42 -1.75
CA VAL A 188 -7.15 10.35 -0.67
C VAL A 188 -7.51 9.56 0.60
N LEU A 189 -8.36 8.54 0.49
CA LEU A 189 -8.73 7.68 1.63
C LEU A 189 -7.49 7.03 2.25
N GLN A 190 -6.57 6.51 1.44
CA GLN A 190 -5.32 5.91 1.91
C GLN A 190 -4.48 6.92 2.69
N LEU A 191 -4.23 8.10 2.13
CA LEU A 191 -3.34 9.10 2.72
C LEU A 191 -3.91 9.74 3.97
N THR A 192 -5.22 10.04 3.99
CA THR A 192 -5.89 10.57 5.19
C THR A 192 -5.91 9.54 6.31
N THR A 193 -6.06 8.26 5.99
CA THR A 193 -5.97 7.19 6.98
C THR A 193 -4.55 7.03 7.51
N LEU A 194 -3.52 7.16 6.68
CA LEU A 194 -2.13 7.17 7.14
C LEU A 194 -1.85 8.36 8.07
N ALA A 195 -2.40 9.55 7.76
CA ALA A 195 -2.30 10.69 8.65
C ALA A 195 -2.99 10.43 10.00
N ALA A 196 -4.14 9.75 10.00
CA ALA A 196 -4.82 9.34 11.24
C ALA A 196 -3.97 8.33 12.05
N ILE A 197 -3.32 7.37 11.40
CA ILE A 197 -2.39 6.45 12.04
C ILE A 197 -1.26 7.23 12.74
N TYR A 198 -0.56 8.09 12.01
CA TYR A 198 0.52 8.88 12.58
C TYR A 198 0.06 9.86 13.67
N PHE A 199 -1.13 10.42 13.54
CA PHE A 199 -1.73 11.24 14.62
C PHE A 199 -1.88 10.44 15.91
N VAL A 200 -2.43 9.24 15.81
CA VAL A 200 -2.63 8.35 16.97
C VAL A 200 -1.28 7.92 17.57
N GLU A 201 -0.31 7.54 16.75
CA GLU A 201 1.00 7.07 17.18
C GLU A 201 1.81 8.18 17.85
N LEU A 202 1.94 9.35 17.20
CA LEU A 202 2.69 10.49 17.73
C LEU A 202 2.11 10.99 19.05
N ASN A 203 0.79 11.09 19.17
CA ASN A 203 0.19 11.53 20.43
C ASN A 203 0.27 10.47 21.53
N ASN A 204 0.31 9.18 21.17
CA ASN A 204 0.51 8.12 22.16
C ASN A 204 1.94 8.13 22.78
N VAL A 205 2.94 8.60 22.04
CA VAL A 205 4.31 8.79 22.56
C VAL A 205 4.54 10.17 23.20
N GLY A 206 3.46 10.94 23.38
CA GLY A 206 3.50 12.24 24.09
C GLY A 206 3.96 13.43 23.24
N ALA A 207 3.96 13.32 21.91
CA ALA A 207 4.36 14.41 21.01
C ALA A 207 3.45 15.63 21.06
N ASN A 208 2.19 15.49 21.49
CA ASN A 208 1.17 16.55 21.41
C ASN A 208 1.18 17.25 20.04
N ALA A 209 1.34 16.44 18.99
CA ALA A 209 1.52 16.95 17.64
C ALA A 209 0.25 17.62 17.13
N SER A 210 0.38 18.86 16.64
CA SER A 210 -0.71 19.55 15.98
C SER A 210 -1.10 18.88 14.66
N PHE A 211 -2.32 19.13 14.19
CA PHE A 211 -2.77 18.57 12.91
C PHE A 211 -1.84 18.95 11.73
N GLY A 212 -1.33 20.18 11.70
CA GLY A 212 -0.39 20.62 10.67
C GLY A 212 0.94 19.84 10.71
N GLN A 213 1.49 19.60 11.90
CA GLN A 213 2.69 18.80 12.09
C GLN A 213 2.48 17.36 11.63
N VAL A 214 1.34 16.76 11.94
CA VAL A 214 1.00 15.40 11.49
C VAL A 214 0.88 15.33 9.98
N LEU A 215 0.25 16.32 9.32
CA LEU A 215 0.18 16.37 7.87
C LEU A 215 1.57 16.49 7.24
N ALA A 216 2.43 17.38 7.77
CA ALA A 216 3.80 17.52 7.29
C ALA A 216 4.60 16.22 7.47
N TYR A 217 4.52 15.61 8.64
CA TYR A 217 5.15 14.31 8.95
C TYR A 217 4.67 13.21 7.98
N THR A 218 3.35 13.13 7.75
CA THR A 218 2.76 12.16 6.81
C THR A 218 3.29 12.36 5.40
N GLY A 219 3.29 13.60 4.93
CA GLY A 219 3.81 13.94 3.60
C GLY A 219 5.27 13.52 3.43
N VAL A 220 6.13 13.86 4.40
CA VAL A 220 7.55 13.47 4.40
C VAL A 220 7.72 11.95 4.45
N SER A 221 6.99 11.27 5.34
CA SER A 221 7.03 9.80 5.46
C SER A 221 6.68 9.11 4.14
N ASN A 222 5.68 9.64 3.42
CA ASN A 222 5.26 9.12 2.13
C ASN A 222 6.33 9.31 1.04
N PHE A 223 7.05 10.43 1.03
CA PHE A 223 8.18 10.63 0.10
C PHE A 223 9.31 9.65 0.36
N ALA A 224 9.60 9.33 1.61
CA ALA A 224 10.62 8.34 1.97
C ALA A 224 10.35 6.97 1.33
N LEU A 225 9.07 6.59 1.13
CA LEU A 225 8.70 5.34 0.48
C LEU A 225 9.14 5.24 -0.98
N PHE A 226 9.28 6.37 -1.70
CA PHE A 226 9.82 6.37 -3.07
C PHE A 226 11.32 6.08 -3.11
N ALA A 227 12.06 6.43 -2.05
CA ALA A 227 13.49 6.15 -1.91
C ALA A 227 13.77 4.79 -1.25
N ALA A 228 12.73 4.05 -0.86
CA ALA A 228 12.85 2.83 -0.08
C ALA A 228 13.45 1.68 -0.89
N LEU A 229 14.71 1.35 -0.61
CA LEU A 229 15.42 0.21 -1.17
C LEU A 229 15.51 -0.97 -0.20
N THR A 230 15.34 -0.71 1.10
CA THR A 230 15.38 -1.72 2.16
C THR A 230 14.03 -2.42 2.32
N PRO A 231 14.00 -3.69 2.78
CA PRO A 231 12.77 -4.37 3.15
C PRO A 231 11.98 -3.54 4.18
N GLY A 232 10.68 -3.37 3.97
CA GLY A 232 9.82 -2.57 4.83
C GLY A 232 10.23 -1.10 5.00
N SER A 233 11.14 -0.59 4.15
CA SER A 233 11.71 0.78 4.23
C SER A 233 12.44 1.07 5.56
N ILE A 234 12.93 0.02 6.24
CA ILE A 234 13.58 0.13 7.56
C ILE A 234 14.87 0.94 7.41
N GLY A 235 15.08 1.89 8.31
CA GLY A 235 16.22 2.81 8.36
C GLY A 235 16.08 3.99 7.39
N ILE A 236 15.59 3.79 6.16
CA ILE A 236 15.45 4.86 5.16
C ILE A 236 14.34 5.84 5.56
N ARG A 237 13.16 5.32 5.95
CA ARG A 237 12.03 6.17 6.37
C ARG A 237 12.38 6.97 7.63
N GLU A 238 12.96 6.33 8.63
CA GLU A 238 13.37 6.96 9.87
C GLU A 238 14.43 8.04 9.62
N ALA A 239 15.46 7.73 8.83
CA ALA A 239 16.50 8.70 8.48
C ALA A 239 15.91 9.91 7.74
N PHE A 240 14.96 9.68 6.82
CA PHE A 240 14.30 10.74 6.08
C PHE A 240 13.46 11.64 6.98
N LEU A 241 12.71 11.04 7.94
CA LEU A 241 11.93 11.78 8.93
C LEU A 241 12.83 12.58 9.89
N VAL A 242 13.90 12.00 10.39
CA VAL A 242 14.87 12.69 11.25
C VAL A 242 15.54 13.85 10.49
N PHE A 243 15.96 13.63 9.24
CA PHE A 243 16.57 14.66 8.41
C PHE A 243 15.61 15.84 8.13
N SER A 244 14.33 15.58 8.05
CA SER A 244 13.30 16.58 7.75
C SER A 244 12.61 17.19 8.99
N GLN A 245 13.19 17.06 10.18
CA GLN A 245 12.63 17.60 11.44
C GLN A 245 12.23 19.07 11.35
N ASN A 246 13.01 19.89 10.65
CA ASN A 246 12.71 21.32 10.47
C ASN A 246 11.40 21.58 9.71
N LEU A 247 10.84 20.58 9.01
CA LEU A 247 9.59 20.70 8.28
C LEU A 247 8.36 20.40 9.16
N HIS A 248 8.46 19.42 10.05
CA HIS A 248 7.32 18.98 10.87
C HIS A 248 7.48 19.29 12.37
N GLY A 249 8.67 19.67 12.82
CA GLY A 249 8.92 20.10 14.20
C GLY A 249 8.80 18.98 15.25
N ILE A 250 8.97 17.71 14.85
CA ILE A 250 8.90 16.54 15.74
C ILE A 250 10.34 16.06 15.99
N ASP A 251 10.70 15.86 17.26
CA ASP A 251 12.05 15.45 17.65
C ASP A 251 12.37 13.98 17.28
N SER A 252 13.70 13.67 17.21
CA SER A 252 14.16 12.35 16.77
C SER A 252 13.73 11.22 17.68
N SER A 253 13.69 11.44 18.99
CA SER A 253 13.30 10.40 19.96
C SER A 253 11.83 10.01 19.79
N THR A 254 10.98 11.02 19.61
CA THR A 254 9.56 10.83 19.31
C THR A 254 9.35 10.11 17.96
N ILE A 255 10.09 10.50 16.92
CA ILE A 255 10.05 9.84 15.60
C ILE A 255 10.38 8.35 15.75
N ILE A 256 11.46 8.03 16.44
CA ILE A 256 11.90 6.64 16.63
C ILE A 256 10.84 5.86 17.40
N ALA A 257 10.33 6.40 18.51
CA ALA A 257 9.31 5.74 19.33
C ALA A 257 8.01 5.48 18.54
N ALA A 258 7.51 6.48 17.81
CA ALA A 258 6.31 6.32 16.97
C ALA A 258 6.51 5.29 15.86
N ASN A 259 7.69 5.27 15.21
CA ASN A 259 7.99 4.28 14.18
C ASN A 259 8.09 2.85 14.73
N VAL A 260 8.56 2.64 15.96
CA VAL A 260 8.55 1.31 16.59
C VAL A 260 7.10 0.84 16.80
N ILE A 261 6.19 1.72 17.25
CA ILE A 261 4.76 1.41 17.37
C ILE A 261 4.17 1.03 16.01
N ASP A 262 4.36 1.89 14.98
CA ASP A 262 3.88 1.67 13.62
C ASP A 262 4.29 0.28 13.10
N ARG A 263 5.56 -0.04 13.18
CA ARG A 263 6.09 -1.33 12.71
C ARG A 263 5.54 -2.50 13.48
N SER A 264 5.42 -2.37 14.80
CA SER A 264 4.90 -3.41 15.68
C SER A 264 3.45 -3.76 15.31
N VAL A 265 2.59 -2.76 15.19
CA VAL A 265 1.18 -2.97 14.85
C VAL A 265 1.02 -3.37 13.38
N TYR A 266 1.81 -2.78 12.47
CA TYR A 266 1.80 -3.18 11.05
C TYR A 266 2.20 -4.65 10.86
N LEU A 267 3.16 -5.15 11.65
CA LEU A 267 3.56 -6.55 11.62
C LEU A 267 2.42 -7.48 12.09
N ILE A 268 1.69 -7.10 13.15
CA ILE A 268 0.47 -7.82 13.58
C ILE A 268 -0.55 -7.85 12.43
N PHE A 269 -0.78 -6.70 11.78
CA PHE A 269 -1.69 -6.59 10.65
C PHE A 269 -1.27 -7.51 9.49
N LEU A 270 0.01 -7.56 9.13
CA LEU A 270 0.53 -8.49 8.13
C LEU A 270 0.34 -9.96 8.53
N GLY A 271 0.47 -10.29 9.82
CA GLY A 271 0.15 -11.61 10.35
C GLY A 271 -1.33 -11.97 10.13
N LEU A 272 -2.25 -11.04 10.38
CA LEU A 272 -3.68 -11.23 10.10
C LEU A 272 -3.95 -11.39 8.60
N LEU A 273 -3.30 -10.61 7.74
CA LEU A 273 -3.39 -10.78 6.29
C LEU A 273 -2.87 -12.15 5.83
N PHE A 274 -1.81 -12.64 6.47
CA PHE A 274 -1.27 -13.96 6.18
C PHE A 274 -2.26 -15.07 6.55
N VAL A 275 -2.92 -14.97 7.72
CA VAL A 275 -3.99 -15.90 8.13
C VAL A 275 -5.16 -15.83 7.13
N LEU A 276 -5.54 -14.65 6.66
CA LEU A 276 -6.56 -14.47 5.62
C LEU A 276 -6.15 -15.20 4.32
N VAL A 277 -4.91 -15.05 3.88
CA VAL A 277 -4.37 -15.75 2.71
C VAL A 277 -4.49 -17.27 2.87
N LEU A 278 -4.09 -17.80 4.02
CA LEU A 278 -4.17 -19.23 4.30
C LEU A 278 -5.62 -19.74 4.29
N SER A 279 -6.53 -19.01 4.93
CA SER A 279 -7.96 -19.42 5.01
C SER A 279 -8.65 -19.44 3.64
N LEU A 280 -8.40 -18.42 2.80
CA LEU A 280 -8.95 -18.37 1.44
C LEU A 280 -8.37 -19.47 0.53
N HIS A 281 -7.09 -19.84 0.69
CA HIS A 281 -6.49 -20.96 -0.03
C HIS A 281 -7.05 -22.31 0.42
N ALA A 282 -7.24 -22.51 1.71
CA ALA A 282 -7.83 -23.74 2.25
C ALA A 282 -9.27 -23.92 1.75
N LYS A 283 -10.09 -22.85 1.76
CA LYS A 283 -11.46 -22.87 1.26
C LYS A 283 -11.54 -23.24 -0.22
N ASN A 284 -10.64 -22.70 -1.06
CA ASN A 284 -10.60 -23.01 -2.49
C ASN A 284 -10.20 -24.48 -2.77
N LYS A 285 -9.32 -25.06 -1.96
CA LYS A 285 -8.97 -26.50 -2.06
C LYS A 285 -10.12 -27.40 -1.64
N LEU A 286 -10.89 -27.03 -0.63
CA LEU A 286 -12.07 -27.79 -0.18
C LEU A 286 -13.21 -27.74 -1.20
N GLY A 287 -13.43 -26.58 -1.85
CA GLY A 287 -14.42 -26.43 -2.93
C GLY A 287 -14.11 -27.28 -4.17
N LEU A 288 -12.83 -27.42 -4.54
CA LEU A 288 -12.40 -28.25 -5.65
C LEU A 288 -12.56 -29.77 -5.38
N LYS A 289 -12.47 -30.21 -4.12
CA LYS A 289 -12.74 -31.61 -3.75
C LYS A 289 -14.24 -31.96 -3.82
N SER A 290 -15.10 -31.00 -3.48
CA SER A 290 -16.57 -31.23 -3.57
C SER A 290 -17.06 -31.37 -5.01
N LEU A 291 -16.43 -30.68 -5.96
CA LEU A 291 -16.78 -30.80 -7.39
C LEU A 291 -16.25 -32.09 -8.06
N LYS A 292 -15.19 -32.70 -7.50
CA LYS A 292 -14.68 -33.99 -7.99
C LYS A 292 -15.47 -35.21 -7.47
N GLY A 293 -16.15 -35.07 -6.33
CA GLY A 293 -16.93 -36.14 -5.74
C GLY A 293 -18.30 -36.39 -6.40
N ASN A 294 -18.82 -35.41 -7.16
CA ASN A 294 -20.12 -35.54 -7.84
C ASN A 294 -20.06 -35.96 -9.33
N GLY A 295 -18.86 -36.26 -9.84
CA GLY A 295 -18.65 -36.64 -11.24
C GLY A 295 -18.40 -38.14 -11.47
N GLU A 296 -18.36 -38.98 -10.43
CA GLU A 296 -18.07 -40.41 -10.55
C GLU A 296 -19.28 -41.32 -10.18
N SER A 297 -20.49 -40.74 -10.10
CA SER A 297 -21.72 -41.51 -9.89
C SER A 297 -22.82 -41.05 -10.86
N ALA A 298 -22.56 -41.24 -12.17
CA ALA A 298 -23.58 -41.21 -13.21
C ALA A 298 -23.11 -42.09 -14.39
#